data_3f234c2f03911b48780cbdefff084e51
#
_entry.id   3f234c2f03911b48780cbdefff084e51
#
_cell.length_a   1.000
_cell.length_b   1.000
_cell.length_c   1.000
_cell.angle_alpha   90.00
_cell.angle_beta   90.00
_cell.angle_gamma   90.00
#
_symmetry.space_group_name_H-M   'P 1'
#
loop_
_entity.id
_entity.type
_entity.pdbx_description
1 polymer ?
#
loop_
_entity_poly.entity_id
_entity_poly.type
_entity_poly.pdbx_seq_one_letter_code
_entity_poly.pdbx_strand_id
1 'polypeptide(L)'
;MTEKFFDKKLAAQPIAAIPGMIAFDIPVHGDNRGWFKENFQKEKMLPLGFSESFFKEDKLQNNVSLSRKGVLRGLHAEPWDKYISVADNGRVLGSWVDLREGDSFGHVYQTVIDASKGIYVPRGVANGFQVLSETVSYSYLVNDYWALDLKPKYAFVNYADPALGIEWH
;
A
#
# COMPACT_ATOMS: atom_id res chain seq x y z
N MET A 1 -20.77 -10.20 -4.05
CA MET A 1 -19.32 -10.19 -4.33
C MET A 1 -19.13 -10.55 -5.79
N THR A 2 -18.49 -9.72 -6.57
CA THR A 2 -18.25 -10.01 -7.97
C THR A 2 -17.13 -11.05 -8.10
N GLU A 3 -17.32 -12.11 -8.87
CA GLU A 3 -16.42 -13.24 -9.13
C GLU A 3 -14.97 -12.84 -9.51
N LYS A 4 -14.73 -11.57 -9.82
CA LYS A 4 -13.43 -11.03 -10.24
C LYS A 4 -12.28 -11.15 -9.23
N PHE A 5 -12.57 -11.43 -7.95
CA PHE A 5 -11.53 -11.58 -6.92
C PHE A 5 -10.88 -12.96 -6.90
N PHE A 6 -11.57 -13.99 -7.37
CA PHE A 6 -11.22 -15.38 -7.07
C PHE A 6 -10.29 -16.06 -8.08
N ASP A 7 -10.05 -15.44 -9.23
CA ASP A 7 -9.26 -16.07 -10.32
C ASP A 7 -7.80 -15.60 -10.38
N LYS A 8 -7.36 -14.74 -9.46
CA LYS A 8 -6.00 -14.23 -9.47
C LYS A 8 -5.01 -15.24 -8.91
N LYS A 9 -3.85 -15.33 -9.55
CA LYS A 9 -2.66 -15.99 -9.00
C LYS A 9 -1.75 -14.97 -8.37
N LEU A 10 -0.97 -15.38 -7.38
CA LEU A 10 0.06 -14.53 -6.81
C LEU A 10 1.04 -14.10 -7.91
N ALA A 11 1.12 -12.82 -8.16
CA ALA A 11 1.98 -12.21 -9.18
C ALA A 11 2.45 -10.84 -8.72
N ALA A 12 3.52 -10.33 -9.30
CA ALA A 12 4.08 -9.03 -9.01
C ALA A 12 4.28 -8.21 -10.28
N GLN A 13 4.03 -6.91 -10.18
CA GLN A 13 4.26 -5.93 -11.24
C GLN A 13 5.05 -4.75 -10.65
N PRO A 14 6.32 -4.55 -11.05
CA PRO A 14 7.04 -3.33 -10.72
C PRO A 14 6.32 -2.09 -11.26
N ILE A 15 6.27 -1.04 -10.46
CA ILE A 15 5.65 0.25 -10.84
C ILE A 15 6.72 1.11 -11.53
N ALA A 16 6.65 1.23 -12.84
CA ALA A 16 7.66 1.95 -13.62
C ALA A 16 7.80 3.44 -13.23
N ALA A 17 6.68 4.09 -12.82
CA ALA A 17 6.69 5.50 -12.43
C ALA A 17 7.50 5.76 -11.15
N ILE A 18 7.54 4.79 -10.22
CA ILE A 18 8.21 4.93 -8.92
C ILE A 18 9.10 3.70 -8.69
N PRO A 19 10.39 3.78 -9.03
CA PRO A 19 11.31 2.64 -8.93
C PRO A 19 11.34 2.02 -7.51
N GLY A 20 11.26 0.69 -7.46
CA GLY A 20 11.24 -0.07 -6.21
C GLY A 20 9.84 -0.27 -5.62
N MET A 21 8.81 0.43 -6.09
CA MET A 21 7.42 0.07 -5.77
C MET A 21 6.99 -1.17 -6.56
N ILE A 22 6.19 -2.01 -5.92
CA ILE A 22 5.68 -3.25 -6.54
C ILE A 22 4.21 -3.42 -6.18
N ALA A 23 3.37 -3.65 -7.18
CA ALA A 23 2.00 -4.12 -7.00
C ALA A 23 1.97 -5.65 -7.05
N PHE A 24 1.27 -6.27 -6.10
CA PHE A 24 1.04 -7.70 -6.04
C PHE A 24 -0.43 -8.02 -6.29
N ASP A 25 -0.69 -8.97 -7.15
CA ASP A 25 -1.98 -9.65 -7.21
C ASP A 25 -1.98 -10.75 -6.14
N ILE A 26 -2.95 -10.68 -5.24
CA ILE A 26 -3.10 -11.59 -4.10
C ILE A 26 -4.27 -12.52 -4.38
N PRO A 27 -4.08 -13.85 -4.37
CA PRO A 27 -5.17 -14.80 -4.49
C PRO A 27 -6.17 -14.65 -3.34
N VAL A 28 -7.45 -14.58 -3.68
CA VAL A 28 -8.55 -14.57 -2.71
C VAL A 28 -9.42 -15.79 -2.98
N HIS A 29 -9.62 -16.63 -1.98
CA HIS A 29 -10.36 -17.89 -2.07
C HIS A 29 -11.70 -17.75 -1.37
N GLY A 30 -12.79 -17.83 -2.14
CA GLY A 30 -14.16 -17.68 -1.64
C GLY A 30 -14.93 -18.98 -1.55
N ASP A 31 -15.82 -19.11 -0.54
CA ASP A 31 -16.81 -20.17 -0.40
C ASP A 31 -18.09 -19.61 0.24
N ASN A 32 -19.02 -20.50 0.61
CA ASN A 32 -20.31 -20.12 1.23
C ASN A 32 -20.19 -19.47 2.62
N ARG A 33 -19.00 -19.46 3.24
CA ARG A 33 -18.71 -18.78 4.53
C ARG A 33 -18.14 -17.40 4.35
N GLY A 34 -17.64 -17.05 3.15
CA GLY A 34 -16.97 -15.80 2.82
C GLY A 34 -15.72 -16.02 1.99
N TRP A 35 -14.61 -15.38 2.36
CA TRP A 35 -13.35 -15.57 1.66
C TRP A 35 -12.15 -15.62 2.60
N PHE A 36 -11.07 -16.21 2.12
CA PHE A 36 -9.77 -16.29 2.75
C PHE A 36 -8.67 -15.85 1.80
N LYS A 37 -7.65 -15.19 2.30
CA LYS A 37 -6.41 -14.93 1.57
C LYS A 37 -5.19 -15.06 2.47
N GLU A 38 -4.07 -15.49 1.91
CA GLU A 38 -2.77 -15.25 2.55
C GLU A 38 -2.38 -13.80 2.25
N ASN A 39 -2.59 -12.93 3.22
CA ASN A 39 -2.36 -11.49 3.04
C ASN A 39 -0.89 -11.14 2.80
N PHE A 40 0.02 -11.89 3.42
CA PHE A 40 1.45 -11.75 3.29
C PHE A 40 2.15 -13.07 3.64
N GLN A 41 3.08 -13.50 2.78
CA GLN A 41 3.96 -14.62 3.09
C GLN A 41 5.33 -14.36 2.47
N LYS A 42 6.34 -14.15 3.33
CA LYS A 42 7.70 -13.78 2.97
C LYS A 42 8.28 -14.68 1.85
N GLU A 43 8.26 -15.99 2.07
CA GLU A 43 8.91 -16.97 1.17
C GLU A 43 8.28 -17.02 -0.24
N LYS A 44 7.00 -16.65 -0.37
CA LYS A 44 6.32 -16.55 -1.66
C LYS A 44 6.56 -15.20 -2.36
N MET A 45 6.77 -14.13 -1.59
CA MET A 45 6.88 -12.78 -2.13
C MET A 45 8.31 -12.37 -2.49
N LEU A 46 9.31 -12.88 -1.78
CA LEU A 46 10.73 -12.61 -2.09
C LEU A 46 11.10 -12.98 -3.54
N PRO A 47 10.76 -14.17 -4.07
CA PRO A 47 11.06 -14.53 -5.46
C PRO A 47 10.37 -13.63 -6.49
N LEU A 48 9.32 -12.91 -6.10
CA LEU A 48 8.57 -11.97 -6.93
C LEU A 48 9.10 -10.53 -6.84
N GLY A 49 10.24 -10.32 -6.16
CA GLY A 49 10.90 -9.03 -6.06
C GLY A 49 10.60 -8.22 -4.81
N PHE A 50 9.86 -8.77 -3.84
CA PHE A 50 9.73 -8.13 -2.53
C PHE A 50 11.12 -7.93 -1.91
N SER A 51 11.37 -6.76 -1.32
CA SER A 51 12.71 -6.41 -0.86
C SER A 51 13.17 -7.23 0.34
N GLU A 52 14.31 -7.91 0.22
CA GLU A 52 14.96 -8.59 1.34
C GLU A 52 15.35 -7.62 2.48
N SER A 53 15.68 -6.37 2.13
CA SER A 53 16.03 -5.34 3.11
C SER A 53 14.90 -5.03 4.08
N PHE A 54 13.65 -5.36 3.73
CA PHE A 54 12.48 -5.22 4.59
C PHE A 54 12.62 -6.02 5.91
N PHE A 55 13.35 -7.13 5.88
CA PHE A 55 13.51 -8.03 7.03
C PHE A 55 14.86 -7.90 7.73
N LYS A 56 15.70 -6.95 7.30
CA LYS A 56 17.08 -6.85 7.76
C LYS A 56 17.21 -6.48 9.24
N GLU A 57 16.33 -5.62 9.74
CA GLU A 57 16.39 -5.11 11.12
C GLU A 57 15.61 -5.97 12.13
N ASP A 58 15.01 -7.09 11.67
CA ASP A 58 14.17 -7.98 12.49
C ASP A 58 13.07 -7.26 13.29
N LYS A 59 12.55 -6.20 12.69
CA LYS A 59 11.45 -5.39 13.23
C LYS A 59 10.27 -5.44 12.29
N LEU A 60 9.17 -5.95 12.77
CA LEU A 60 7.92 -5.98 12.01
C LEU A 60 6.76 -5.48 12.88
N GLN A 61 6.01 -4.52 12.35
CA GLN A 61 4.77 -4.03 12.97
C GLN A 61 3.65 -4.07 11.93
N ASN A 62 2.53 -4.68 12.28
CA ASN A 62 1.32 -4.63 11.48
C ASN A 62 0.34 -3.65 12.12
N ASN A 63 -0.18 -2.72 11.32
CA ASN A 63 -1.20 -1.76 11.72
C ASN A 63 -2.45 -1.97 10.87
N VAL A 64 -3.61 -1.77 11.49
CA VAL A 64 -4.91 -1.78 10.81
C VAL A 64 -5.67 -0.52 11.17
N SER A 65 -6.22 0.15 10.17
CA SER A 65 -7.13 1.28 10.37
C SER A 65 -8.48 1.02 9.71
N LEU A 66 -9.57 1.27 10.44
CA LEU A 66 -10.92 1.32 9.88
C LEU A 66 -11.23 2.75 9.47
N SER A 67 -11.69 2.95 8.25
CA SER A 67 -12.06 4.27 7.72
C SER A 67 -13.37 4.20 6.94
N ARG A 68 -14.12 5.31 6.92
CA ARG A 68 -15.41 5.44 6.25
C ARG A 68 -15.24 6.08 4.88
N LYS A 69 -16.23 5.91 4.02
CA LYS A 69 -16.31 6.48 2.67
C LYS A 69 -15.95 7.96 2.64
N GLY A 70 -15.19 8.35 1.64
CA GLY A 70 -14.72 9.72 1.42
C GLY A 70 -13.55 10.15 2.31
N VAL A 71 -13.21 9.41 3.37
CA VAL A 71 -12.05 9.73 4.21
C VAL A 71 -10.77 9.62 3.38
N LEU A 72 -9.95 10.67 3.44
CA LEU A 72 -8.62 10.72 2.87
C LEU A 72 -7.59 10.72 4.00
N ARG A 73 -6.58 9.85 3.91
CA ARG A 73 -5.42 9.80 4.80
C ARG A 73 -4.14 9.93 3.99
N GLY A 74 -3.27 10.86 4.36
CA GLY A 74 -1.99 11.11 3.69
C GLY A 74 -1.92 12.54 3.14
N LEU A 75 -1.01 12.86 2.23
CA LEU A 75 0.12 12.01 1.81
C LEU A 75 1.29 12.21 2.77
N HIS A 76 1.88 11.14 3.22
CA HIS A 76 3.06 11.23 4.06
C HIS A 76 4.05 10.10 3.76
N ALA A 77 5.33 10.42 3.83
CA ALA A 77 6.43 9.46 3.78
C ALA A 77 6.98 9.29 5.19
N GLU A 78 7.11 8.04 5.60
CA GLU A 78 7.69 7.66 6.88
C GLU A 78 9.08 7.04 6.67
N PRO A 79 9.90 6.92 7.73
CA PRO A 79 11.27 6.45 7.62
C PRO A 79 11.43 4.92 7.46
N TRP A 80 10.39 4.22 7.06
CA TRP A 80 10.36 2.77 6.85
C TRP A 80 9.71 2.37 5.53
N ASP A 81 9.93 1.12 5.15
CA ASP A 81 9.25 0.50 4.03
C ASP A 81 7.89 -0.04 4.47
N LYS A 82 6.93 -0.14 3.55
CA LYS A 82 5.58 -0.63 3.83
C LYS A 82 5.14 -1.71 2.85
N TYR A 83 4.34 -2.64 3.36
CA TYR A 83 3.47 -3.46 2.54
C TYR A 83 2.02 -3.17 2.92
N ILE A 84 1.25 -2.71 1.95
CA ILE A 84 -0.12 -2.21 2.11
C ILE A 84 -1.10 -3.21 1.52
N SER A 85 -2.25 -3.41 2.18
CA SER A 85 -3.34 -4.27 1.70
C SER A 85 -4.69 -3.84 2.29
N VAL A 86 -5.77 -4.32 1.70
CA VAL A 86 -7.13 -4.20 2.25
C VAL A 86 -7.54 -5.52 2.87
N ALA A 87 -8.01 -5.50 4.12
CA ALA A 87 -8.29 -6.68 4.93
C ALA A 87 -9.79 -7.04 5.01
N ASP A 88 -10.63 -6.40 4.19
CA ASP A 88 -12.07 -6.65 4.09
C ASP A 88 -12.55 -6.53 2.62
N ASN A 89 -13.85 -6.34 2.41
CA ASN A 89 -14.45 -6.13 1.08
C ASN A 89 -14.39 -4.67 0.61
N GLY A 90 -13.67 -3.81 1.34
CA GLY A 90 -13.54 -2.40 1.00
C GLY A 90 -12.63 -2.13 -0.20
N ARG A 91 -12.63 -0.88 -0.63
CA ARG A 91 -11.77 -0.39 -1.71
C ARG A 91 -11.29 1.02 -1.38
N VAL A 92 -10.05 1.27 -1.75
CA VAL A 92 -9.45 2.61 -1.67
C VAL A 92 -8.82 3.00 -3.00
N LEU A 93 -8.81 4.30 -3.31
CA LEU A 93 -7.89 4.87 -4.28
C LEU A 93 -6.59 5.18 -3.53
N GLY A 94 -5.55 4.40 -3.77
CA GLY A 94 -4.21 4.66 -3.27
C GLY A 94 -3.46 5.63 -4.18
N SER A 95 -2.68 6.53 -3.59
CA SER A 95 -1.85 7.50 -4.30
C SER A 95 -0.47 7.58 -3.67
N TRP A 96 0.54 7.62 -4.51
CA TRP A 96 1.96 7.68 -4.11
C TRP A 96 2.69 8.76 -4.87
N VAL A 97 3.64 9.41 -4.19
CA VAL A 97 4.51 10.42 -4.77
C VAL A 97 5.95 10.10 -4.37
N ASP A 98 6.85 9.99 -5.33
CA ASP A 98 8.26 9.77 -5.04
C ASP A 98 8.92 11.07 -4.53
N LEU A 99 9.42 11.03 -3.29
CA LEU A 99 10.13 12.18 -2.69
C LEU A 99 11.64 11.94 -2.60
N ARG A 100 12.12 10.83 -3.16
CA ARG A 100 13.55 10.51 -3.19
C ARG A 100 14.26 11.35 -4.26
N GLU A 101 15.48 11.76 -4.00
CA GLU A 101 16.31 12.45 -4.99
C GLU A 101 16.56 11.56 -6.21
N GLY A 102 16.49 12.15 -7.41
CA GLY A 102 16.71 11.45 -8.68
C GLY A 102 15.64 11.73 -9.72
N ASP A 103 15.68 10.99 -10.82
CA ASP A 103 14.84 11.21 -12.01
C ASP A 103 13.35 10.97 -11.76
N SER A 104 13.00 10.20 -10.73
CA SER A 104 11.60 9.91 -10.35
C SER A 104 11.03 10.87 -9.31
N PHE A 105 11.78 11.87 -8.85
CA PHE A 105 11.27 12.85 -7.89
C PHE A 105 10.00 13.53 -8.40
N GLY A 106 8.96 13.52 -7.58
CA GLY A 106 7.64 14.08 -7.92
C GLY A 106 6.78 13.19 -8.82
N HIS A 107 7.28 12.06 -9.30
CA HIS A 107 6.43 11.12 -10.03
C HIS A 107 5.30 10.59 -9.17
N VAL A 108 4.12 10.50 -9.77
CA VAL A 108 2.88 10.06 -9.11
C VAL A 108 2.43 8.72 -9.68
N TYR A 109 1.94 7.86 -8.81
CA TYR A 109 1.21 6.64 -9.18
C TYR A 109 -0.09 6.55 -8.41
N GLN A 110 -1.17 6.18 -9.09
CA GLN A 110 -2.49 5.92 -8.48
C GLN A 110 -3.04 4.58 -8.93
N THR A 111 -3.67 3.87 -8.02
CA THR A 111 -4.43 2.65 -8.34
C THR A 111 -5.48 2.37 -7.27
N VAL A 112 -6.54 1.68 -7.67
CA VAL A 112 -7.51 1.13 -6.72
C VAL A 112 -6.92 -0.11 -6.06
N ILE A 113 -7.00 -0.16 -4.74
CA ILE A 113 -6.64 -1.32 -3.92
C ILE A 113 -7.92 -1.93 -3.35
N ASP A 114 -8.04 -3.22 -3.50
CA ASP A 114 -9.09 -4.07 -2.92
C ASP A 114 -8.45 -5.30 -2.26
N ALA A 115 -9.27 -6.26 -1.81
CA ALA A 115 -8.79 -7.47 -1.14
C ALA A 115 -7.78 -8.29 -1.96
N SER A 116 -7.80 -8.17 -3.30
CA SER A 116 -6.94 -8.92 -4.23
C SER A 116 -5.63 -8.22 -4.60
N LYS A 117 -5.30 -7.09 -3.96
CA LYS A 117 -4.10 -6.31 -4.28
C LYS A 117 -3.30 -5.93 -3.04
N GLY A 118 -1.98 -6.10 -3.11
CA GLY A 118 -1.03 -5.56 -2.15
C GLY A 118 -0.05 -4.61 -2.84
N ILE A 119 0.49 -3.65 -2.10
CA ILE A 119 1.48 -2.71 -2.62
C ILE A 119 2.68 -2.65 -1.68
N TYR A 120 3.86 -2.94 -2.21
CA TYR A 120 5.12 -2.63 -1.52
C TYR A 120 5.55 -1.20 -1.87
N VAL A 121 5.84 -0.42 -0.83
CA VAL A 121 6.23 0.98 -0.90
C VAL A 121 7.57 1.15 -0.20
N PRO A 122 8.65 1.51 -0.91
CA PRO A 122 9.93 1.80 -0.29
C PRO A 122 9.87 3.11 0.51
N ARG A 123 10.72 3.23 1.53
CA ARG A 123 10.90 4.48 2.28
C ARG A 123 11.22 5.65 1.35
N GLY A 124 10.79 6.86 1.73
CA GLY A 124 10.96 8.06 0.91
C GLY A 124 9.89 8.26 -0.15
N VAL A 125 8.96 7.32 -0.31
CA VAL A 125 7.77 7.49 -1.14
C VAL A 125 6.60 7.87 -0.26
N ALA A 126 6.03 9.06 -0.50
CA ALA A 126 4.82 9.50 0.18
C ALA A 126 3.64 8.67 -0.28
N ASN A 127 2.79 8.28 0.66
CA ASN A 127 1.61 7.46 0.39
C ASN A 127 0.37 8.02 1.08
N GLY A 128 -0.78 7.80 0.45
CA GLY A 128 -2.08 8.13 0.99
C GLY A 128 -3.17 7.36 0.28
N PHE A 129 -4.38 7.46 0.78
CA PHE A 129 -5.53 6.83 0.16
C PHE A 129 -6.83 7.58 0.44
N GLN A 130 -7.78 7.45 -0.47
CA GLN A 130 -9.17 7.84 -0.29
C GLN A 130 -10.07 6.61 -0.28
N VAL A 131 -11.00 6.55 0.66
CA VAL A 131 -11.94 5.43 0.80
C VAL A 131 -13.07 5.54 -0.22
N LEU A 132 -13.24 4.51 -1.06
CA LEU A 132 -14.27 4.44 -2.12
C LEU A 132 -15.51 3.64 -1.69
N SER A 133 -15.37 2.69 -0.78
CA SER A 133 -16.45 1.86 -0.22
C SER A 133 -17.05 2.49 1.04
N GLU A 134 -18.16 1.95 1.56
CA GLU A 134 -18.77 2.47 2.78
C GLU A 134 -17.81 2.44 3.96
N THR A 135 -17.02 1.36 4.07
CA THR A 135 -15.91 1.24 5.01
C THR A 135 -14.75 0.50 4.36
N VAL A 136 -13.58 0.60 4.96
CA VAL A 136 -12.40 -0.19 4.61
C VAL A 136 -11.54 -0.45 5.84
N SER A 137 -11.09 -1.70 6.00
CA SER A 137 -10.04 -2.10 6.92
C SER A 137 -8.71 -2.11 6.16
N TYR A 138 -7.95 -1.03 6.29
CA TYR A 138 -6.68 -0.82 5.62
C TYR A 138 -5.55 -1.31 6.51
N SER A 139 -4.82 -2.32 6.04
CA SER A 139 -3.72 -2.96 6.74
C SER A 139 -2.39 -2.59 6.11
N TYR A 140 -1.39 -2.33 6.95
CA TYR A 140 -0.02 -2.12 6.47
C TYR A 140 1.00 -2.71 7.44
N LEU A 141 1.93 -3.47 6.86
CA LEU A 141 3.09 -4.04 7.53
C LEU A 141 4.27 -3.09 7.30
N VAL A 142 5.02 -2.78 8.35
CA VAL A 142 6.20 -1.90 8.30
C VAL A 142 7.41 -2.58 8.93
N ASN A 143 8.60 -2.18 8.49
CA ASN A 143 9.87 -2.75 8.93
C ASN A 143 10.59 -1.92 10.00
N ASP A 144 9.83 -1.17 10.78
CA ASP A 144 10.29 -0.52 12.01
C ASP A 144 9.11 -0.35 12.98
N TYR A 145 9.40 -0.02 14.23
CA TYR A 145 8.37 0.26 15.22
C TYR A 145 8.02 1.73 15.24
N TRP A 146 6.73 2.03 15.27
CA TRP A 146 6.28 3.41 15.46
C TRP A 146 6.70 3.91 16.85
N ALA A 147 7.28 5.11 16.88
CA ALA A 147 7.62 5.81 18.10
C ALA A 147 7.41 7.32 17.91
N LEU A 148 7.09 8.02 18.99
CA LEU A 148 6.74 9.44 18.91
C LEU A 148 7.90 10.33 18.44
N ASP A 149 9.12 9.96 18.77
CA ASP A 149 10.36 10.64 18.38
C ASP A 149 10.71 10.47 16.89
N LEU A 150 10.02 9.57 16.18
CA LEU A 150 10.16 9.41 14.73
C LEU A 150 9.33 10.42 13.91
N LYS A 151 8.35 11.09 14.53
CA LYS A 151 7.52 12.09 13.82
C LYS A 151 8.31 13.17 13.07
N PRO A 152 9.43 13.71 13.60
CA PRO A 152 10.23 14.69 12.87
C PRO A 152 10.87 14.16 11.58
N LYS A 153 10.94 12.84 11.41
CA LYS A 153 11.46 12.17 10.20
C LYS A 153 10.38 11.95 9.12
N TYR A 154 9.13 12.34 9.38
CA TYR A 154 8.06 12.24 8.41
C TYR A 154 8.12 13.43 7.44
N ALA A 155 7.90 13.15 6.16
CA ALA A 155 7.62 14.19 5.17
C ALA A 155 6.12 14.18 4.84
N PHE A 156 5.53 15.36 4.72
CA PHE A 156 4.12 15.54 4.38
C PHE A 156 4.02 16.26 3.04
N VAL A 157 3.12 15.76 2.19
CA VAL A 157 2.80 16.36 0.90
C VAL A 157 1.33 16.79 0.91
N ASN A 158 1.07 18.00 0.43
CA ASN A 158 -0.31 18.46 0.28
C ASN A 158 -1.03 17.63 -0.77
N TYR A 159 -1.99 16.82 -0.35
CA TYR A 159 -2.76 15.96 -1.25
C TYR A 159 -3.59 16.73 -2.29
N ALA A 160 -3.85 18.02 -2.06
CA ALA A 160 -4.58 18.90 -2.95
C ALA A 160 -3.66 19.76 -3.83
N ASP A 161 -2.35 19.52 -3.86
CA ASP A 161 -1.41 20.26 -4.70
C ASP A 161 -1.70 19.94 -6.18
N PRO A 162 -2.10 20.94 -7.00
CA PRO A 162 -2.43 20.73 -8.40
C PRO A 162 -1.22 20.27 -9.23
N ALA A 163 0.01 20.55 -8.79
CA ALA A 163 1.22 20.12 -9.50
C ALA A 163 1.39 18.60 -9.51
N LEU A 164 0.75 17.88 -8.58
CA LEU A 164 0.80 16.43 -8.51
C LEU A 164 -0.16 15.75 -9.50
N GLY A 165 -1.19 16.44 -9.98
CA GLY A 165 -2.20 15.87 -10.88
C GLY A 165 -2.97 14.68 -10.28
N ILE A 166 -3.06 14.58 -8.94
CA ILE A 166 -3.80 13.51 -8.26
C ILE A 166 -5.29 13.77 -8.40
N GLU A 167 -6.01 12.80 -8.97
CA GLU A 167 -7.46 12.85 -9.10
C GLU A 167 -8.12 12.09 -7.95
N TRP A 168 -8.75 12.83 -7.04
CA TRP A 168 -9.57 12.27 -5.96
C TRP A 168 -11.05 12.21 -6.39
N HIS A 169 -11.81 11.25 -5.82
CA HIS A 169 -13.24 11.05 -6.12
C HIS A 169 -14.16 11.82 -5.19
#